data_4daf375a757f16ea0c0b11e2ff505548
#
_entry.id   4daf375a757f16ea0c0b11e2ff505548
#
_cell.length_a   1.000
_cell.length_b   1.000
_cell.length_c   1.000
_cell.angle_alpha   90.00
_cell.angle_beta   90.00
_cell.angle_gamma   90.00
#
_symmetry.space_group_name_H-M   'P 1'
#
loop_
_entity.id
_entity.type
_entity.pdbx_description
1 polymer ?
#
loop_
_entity_poly.entity_id
_entity_poly.type
_entity_poly.pdbx_seq_one_letter_code
_entity_poly.pdbx_strand_id
1 'polypeptide(L)'
;QRLAHIIGIGREEEMRAERGQEPVRRSAPRKHAALQFETALLRRTENAQVKEEAAQQTVSETKETKPKRTRTAQNTDAHKKTTKTVKSAPNGEKAPAKTTKSTQTKNNKGRGRRTKQKPSVRAYFLGGLNEIGKNFTLFECENDMVIVDCGLAFPDEEMPGIDAVIPDFTFVEKNKDRIRGIVITHGHEDHIGSLPYLLKKINVPVYGTALTVALIANKLKEHNLGYVKLNVTTAGSHIQLGCFDVELIHVNHSISDAVGLALHTPAGVIVHTGDFKIDFTPTQGGMIDLARFAQLGQEGVLLLMADSTNAERPGYTQTEQKVNATFDALFARAEANKKRLIIATFASNISRVQQIINCAEKYGRKVALSGRSMVNVMSIASELGYLKVPDGLLIDLNMISRYTKEQIVLITTGSQGEPMSALTRMAFADHRQVAVGEDDMIIISARPIPGNEKMVGTVVDELLKRGCDVVYESMYEVHVSGHACQEELKLIQALTKPKYFIPVHGEQKHLRKHAGVAVSMGMPPENIFIGDVGSVVEIHEDYMKQLPDVQAGAVMVDGLGVGDVGSIVLRDRKHLAEDGLIIAVCTIEAGSGRVVSGPDIVSR
;
A
#
# COMPACT_ATOMS: atom_id res chain seq x y z
N GLN A 1 22.47 44.76 9.70
CA GLN A 1 23.39 45.56 10.55
C GLN A 1 22.67 46.42 11.61
N ARG A 2 21.51 47.04 11.35
CA ARG A 2 20.74 47.78 12.38
C ARG A 2 20.00 46.86 13.37
N LEU A 3 19.59 45.67 12.97
CA LEU A 3 18.97 44.69 13.87
C LEU A 3 20.00 43.97 14.75
N ALA A 4 21.21 43.68 14.25
CA ALA A 4 22.29 43.08 15.01
C ALA A 4 22.76 43.92 16.21
N HIS A 5 22.64 45.26 16.08
CA HIS A 5 22.98 46.19 17.16
C HIS A 5 21.92 46.27 18.27
N ILE A 6 20.67 45.89 17.95
CA ILE A 6 19.54 45.88 18.91
C ILE A 6 19.50 44.55 19.71
N ILE A 7 20.04 43.46 19.16
CA ILE A 7 19.90 42.09 19.73
C ILE A 7 21.16 41.64 20.53
N GLY A 8 22.23 42.44 20.58
CA GLY A 8 23.38 42.15 21.42
C GLY A 8 24.30 40.98 20.99
N ILE A 9 24.12 40.47 19.76
CA ILE A 9 24.90 39.36 19.19
C ILE A 9 26.18 39.90 18.54
N GLY A 10 27.04 40.54 19.26
CA GLY A 10 28.31 41.07 18.79
C GLY A 10 29.26 41.41 19.92
N ARG A 11 28.77 41.43 21.16
CA ARG A 11 29.58 41.86 22.30
C ARG A 11 30.53 40.81 22.87
N GLU A 12 30.33 39.53 22.62
CA GLU A 12 31.26 38.53 23.15
C GLU A 12 32.59 38.42 22.36
N GLU A 13 32.56 38.69 21.06
CA GLU A 13 33.82 38.70 20.27
C GLU A 13 34.59 40.00 20.46
N GLU A 14 33.94 41.16 20.58
CA GLU A 14 34.61 42.43 20.90
C GLU A 14 35.19 42.42 22.34
N MET A 15 34.50 41.87 23.32
CA MET A 15 35.02 41.77 24.69
C MET A 15 36.18 40.79 24.84
N ARG A 16 36.36 39.82 23.92
CA ARG A 16 37.52 38.92 23.88
C ARG A 16 38.74 39.58 23.24
N ALA A 17 38.54 40.41 22.24
CA ALA A 17 39.60 41.20 21.61
C ALA A 17 40.22 42.22 22.57
N GLU A 18 39.42 42.88 23.43
CA GLU A 18 39.92 43.81 24.44
C GLU A 18 40.65 43.17 25.62
N ARG A 19 40.55 41.85 25.84
CA ARG A 19 41.23 41.11 26.92
C ARG A 19 42.56 40.44 26.51
N GLY A 20 43.03 40.64 25.26
CA GLY A 20 44.35 40.17 24.82
C GLY A 20 44.54 38.64 24.82
N GLN A 21 43.45 37.89 24.66
CA GLN A 21 43.57 36.42 24.56
C GLN A 21 43.62 35.98 23.10
N GLU A 22 44.72 35.31 22.73
CA GLU A 22 44.91 34.77 21.38
C GLU A 22 43.81 33.73 21.00
N PRO A 23 43.38 33.71 19.73
CA PRO A 23 42.38 32.76 19.28
C PRO A 23 42.93 31.32 19.29
N VAL A 24 42.19 30.41 19.90
CA VAL A 24 42.49 28.98 19.90
C VAL A 24 42.44 28.45 18.47
N ARG A 25 43.59 28.12 17.89
CA ARG A 25 43.70 27.46 16.58
C ARG A 25 43.00 26.10 16.63
N ARG A 26 41.83 25.98 16.04
CA ARG A 26 41.22 24.69 15.70
C ARG A 26 42.03 24.06 14.57
N SER A 27 42.65 22.90 14.82
CA SER A 27 43.38 22.11 13.85
C SER A 27 42.40 21.66 12.71
N ALA A 28 42.74 22.02 11.48
CA ALA A 28 42.03 21.53 10.28
C ALA A 28 42.14 20.00 10.16
N PRO A 29 41.08 19.29 9.77
CA PRO A 29 41.14 17.84 9.54
C PRO A 29 42.08 17.53 8.38
N ARG A 30 42.93 16.53 8.61
CA ARG A 30 44.00 16.09 7.70
C ARG A 30 43.42 15.67 6.34
N LYS A 31 43.81 16.37 5.26
CA LYS A 31 43.52 16.04 3.84
C LYS A 31 43.97 14.64 3.40
N HIS A 32 44.69 13.88 4.24
CA HIS A 32 45.17 12.54 3.91
C HIS A 32 44.14 11.43 4.02
N ALA A 33 43.05 11.58 4.80
CA ALA A 33 42.04 10.56 4.94
C ALA A 33 41.04 10.55 3.73
N ALA A 34 40.77 11.71 3.15
CA ALA A 34 39.92 11.82 1.97
C ALA A 34 40.58 11.18 0.72
N LEU A 35 41.90 11.37 0.53
CA LEU A 35 42.60 10.83 -0.62
C LEU A 35 42.74 9.29 -0.57
N GLN A 36 42.81 8.70 0.62
CA GLN A 36 42.82 7.24 0.79
C GLN A 36 41.45 6.60 0.55
N PHE A 37 40.38 7.33 0.82
CA PHE A 37 39.03 6.83 0.59
C PHE A 37 38.67 6.86 -0.91
N GLU A 38 39.04 7.91 -1.63
CA GLU A 38 38.86 7.98 -3.10
C GLU A 38 39.65 6.92 -3.84
N THR A 39 40.90 6.66 -3.43
CA THR A 39 41.76 5.63 -4.03
C THR A 39 41.25 4.21 -3.76
N ALA A 40 40.59 3.97 -2.61
CA ALA A 40 39.94 2.70 -2.32
C ALA A 40 38.65 2.48 -3.08
N LEU A 41 37.90 3.54 -3.40
CA LEU A 41 36.68 3.50 -4.18
C LEU A 41 36.97 3.22 -5.66
N LEU A 42 38.02 3.86 -6.22
CA LEU A 42 38.47 3.63 -7.61
C LEU A 42 38.95 2.20 -7.83
N ARG A 43 39.69 1.62 -6.88
CA ARG A 43 40.14 0.20 -6.96
C ARG A 43 38.98 -0.79 -6.85
N ARG A 44 37.87 -0.44 -6.22
CA ARG A 44 36.66 -1.29 -6.18
C ARG A 44 35.88 -1.27 -7.48
N THR A 45 35.81 -0.15 -8.16
CA THR A 45 35.16 -0.03 -9.48
C THR A 45 35.95 -0.75 -10.58
N GLU A 46 37.30 -0.65 -10.59
CA GLU A 46 38.14 -1.39 -11.52
C GLU A 46 38.05 -2.91 -11.32
N ASN A 47 38.01 -3.40 -10.08
CA ASN A 47 37.83 -4.83 -9.79
C ASN A 47 36.42 -5.35 -10.12
N ALA A 48 35.39 -4.50 -10.16
CA ALA A 48 34.04 -4.86 -10.59
C ALA A 48 33.97 -5.00 -12.13
N GLN A 49 34.60 -4.08 -12.86
CA GLN A 49 34.66 -4.15 -14.33
C GLN A 49 35.47 -5.36 -14.82
N VAL A 50 36.60 -5.68 -14.21
CA VAL A 50 37.39 -6.88 -14.57
C VAL A 50 36.63 -8.18 -14.29
N LYS A 51 35.77 -8.24 -13.28
CA LYS A 51 34.91 -9.40 -13.03
C LYS A 51 33.76 -9.52 -14.02
N GLU A 52 33.25 -8.42 -14.53
CA GLU A 52 32.16 -8.40 -15.52
C GLU A 52 32.69 -8.79 -16.92
N GLU A 53 33.90 -8.35 -17.30
CA GLU A 53 34.58 -8.76 -18.52
C GLU A 53 34.98 -10.26 -18.49
N ALA A 54 35.42 -10.79 -17.36
CA ALA A 54 35.72 -12.21 -17.20
C ALA A 54 34.46 -13.10 -17.29
N ALA A 55 33.31 -12.58 -16.81
CA ALA A 55 32.04 -13.29 -16.93
C ALA A 55 31.48 -13.28 -18.37
N GLN A 56 31.76 -12.25 -19.15
CA GLN A 56 31.35 -12.17 -20.55
C GLN A 56 32.24 -13.05 -21.46
N GLN A 57 33.52 -13.25 -21.14
CA GLN A 57 34.39 -14.16 -21.90
C GLN A 57 34.05 -15.64 -21.69
N THR A 58 33.59 -16.02 -20.51
CA THR A 58 33.16 -17.42 -20.23
C THR A 58 31.85 -17.80 -20.92
N VAL A 59 31.04 -16.85 -21.36
CA VAL A 59 29.78 -17.11 -22.13
C VAL A 59 30.02 -17.24 -23.62
N SER A 60 31.17 -16.77 -24.16
CA SER A 60 31.50 -16.83 -25.59
C SER A 60 32.18 -18.13 -26.01
N GLU A 61 32.76 -18.92 -25.11
CA GLU A 61 33.48 -20.16 -25.44
C GLU A 61 32.62 -21.45 -25.39
N THR A 62 31.34 -21.38 -25.06
CA THR A 62 30.45 -22.55 -24.98
C THR A 62 29.47 -22.70 -26.14
N LYS A 63 29.72 -22.05 -27.31
CA LYS A 63 28.87 -22.19 -28.50
C LYS A 63 29.61 -22.72 -29.70
N GLU A 64 30.23 -23.88 -29.61
CA GLU A 64 30.56 -24.69 -30.79
C GLU A 64 30.83 -26.14 -30.42
N THR A 65 29.79 -26.96 -30.45
CA THR A 65 29.92 -28.39 -30.85
C THR A 65 28.52 -29.00 -31.08
N LYS A 66 28.18 -29.20 -32.35
CA LYS A 66 27.09 -30.08 -32.78
C LYS A 66 27.65 -31.49 -33.00
N PRO A 67 26.98 -32.55 -32.59
CA PRO A 67 27.20 -33.86 -33.20
C PRO A 67 26.08 -34.23 -34.19
N LYS A 68 26.54 -34.88 -35.23
CA LYS A 68 25.83 -35.31 -36.42
C LYS A 68 24.83 -36.45 -36.15
N ARG A 69 23.80 -36.44 -37.01
CA ARG A 69 22.82 -37.52 -37.26
C ARG A 69 23.44 -38.89 -37.51
N THR A 70 22.82 -39.94 -37.02
CA THR A 70 22.76 -41.23 -37.69
C THR A 70 21.30 -41.70 -37.79
N ARG A 71 20.91 -42.05 -39.04
CA ARG A 71 19.64 -42.66 -39.42
C ARG A 71 19.75 -44.18 -39.16
N THR A 72 18.69 -44.79 -38.72
CA THR A 72 18.34 -46.16 -39.15
C THR A 72 16.82 -46.29 -39.24
N ALA A 73 16.41 -46.87 -40.37
CA ALA A 73 15.05 -47.13 -40.79
C ALA A 73 14.65 -48.57 -40.44
N GLN A 74 13.34 -48.82 -40.33
CA GLN A 74 12.61 -50.03 -40.78
C GLN A 74 11.18 -49.93 -40.24
N ASN A 75 10.19 -49.71 -41.11
CA ASN A 75 9.37 -50.63 -41.93
C ASN A 75 8.49 -51.57 -41.09
N THR A 76 7.22 -51.53 -41.30
CA THR A 76 6.22 -52.31 -42.07
C THR A 76 4.85 -52.12 -41.46
N ASP A 77 3.80 -52.02 -42.08
CA ASP A 77 2.88 -52.39 -43.17
C ASP A 77 1.44 -52.20 -42.68
N ALA A 78 0.66 -51.54 -43.36
CA ALA A 78 -0.32 -51.80 -44.44
C ALA A 78 -1.73 -52.30 -43.97
N HIS A 79 -2.76 -51.58 -44.39
CA HIS A 79 -3.91 -51.97 -45.20
C HIS A 79 -5.00 -50.91 -45.15
N LYS A 80 -5.21 -50.21 -46.27
CA LYS A 80 -6.13 -50.43 -47.41
C LYS A 80 -7.62 -50.45 -47.07
N LYS A 81 -8.31 -49.53 -47.63
CA LYS A 81 -9.27 -49.34 -48.79
C LYS A 81 -10.68 -49.01 -48.27
N THR A 82 -11.55 -48.24 -48.88
CA THR A 82 -11.79 -47.84 -50.27
C THR A 82 -12.88 -46.76 -50.29
N THR A 83 -12.66 -45.79 -51.14
CA THR A 83 -13.57 -45.02 -52.01
C THR A 83 -15.03 -45.39 -52.15
N LYS A 84 -15.93 -44.39 -52.26
CA LYS A 84 -16.66 -44.12 -53.51
C LYS A 84 -17.48 -42.78 -53.48
N THR A 85 -17.24 -42.01 -54.51
CA THR A 85 -17.94 -40.92 -55.12
C THR A 85 -19.26 -41.36 -55.77
N VAL A 86 -20.23 -40.40 -55.94
CA VAL A 86 -21.03 -40.17 -57.17
C VAL A 86 -22.02 -39.00 -56.89
N LYS A 87 -21.86 -37.90 -57.54
CA LYS A 87 -22.54 -37.07 -58.54
C LYS A 87 -24.08 -37.32 -58.72
N SER A 88 -24.90 -36.20 -58.71
CA SER A 88 -25.33 -35.44 -59.89
C SER A 88 -26.61 -34.65 -59.64
N ALA A 89 -26.64 -33.45 -60.17
CA ALA A 89 -27.84 -32.64 -60.42
C ALA A 89 -28.51 -33.14 -61.72
N PRO A 90 -29.60 -32.60 -62.32
CA PRO A 90 -30.11 -31.24 -62.33
C PRO A 90 -31.63 -31.03 -62.56
N ASN A 91 -32.05 -29.72 -62.60
CA ASN A 91 -33.08 -29.09 -63.47
C ASN A 91 -34.58 -29.25 -63.25
N GLY A 92 -35.23 -28.07 -63.35
CA GLY A 92 -36.57 -27.95 -63.94
C GLY A 92 -37.41 -26.74 -63.53
N GLU A 93 -37.17 -25.62 -64.20
CA GLU A 93 -38.07 -24.55 -64.67
C GLU A 93 -39.62 -24.72 -64.50
N LYS A 94 -40.31 -23.61 -64.08
CA LYS A 94 -41.13 -22.72 -64.92
C LYS A 94 -42.00 -21.79 -64.07
N ALA A 95 -41.93 -20.51 -64.37
CA ALA A 95 -43.00 -19.53 -64.16
C ALA A 95 -44.09 -19.69 -65.28
N PRO A 96 -45.28 -19.10 -65.17
CA PRO A 96 -45.46 -17.65 -65.23
C PRO A 96 -46.74 -17.02 -64.60
N ALA A 97 -46.70 -15.69 -64.53
CA ALA A 97 -47.68 -14.66 -64.89
C ALA A 97 -48.89 -14.28 -64.01
N LYS A 98 -48.81 -13.03 -63.56
CA LYS A 98 -49.73 -11.90 -63.58
C LYS A 98 -51.16 -12.09 -63.02
N THR A 99 -51.46 -11.26 -62.03
CA THR A 99 -52.54 -10.25 -62.15
C THR A 99 -52.47 -9.16 -61.09
N THR A 100 -52.53 -7.94 -61.57
CA THR A 100 -52.61 -6.64 -60.87
C THR A 100 -53.96 -6.51 -60.12
N LYS A 101 -53.92 -5.95 -58.90
CA LYS A 101 -54.97 -4.99 -58.42
C LYS A 101 -54.36 -4.10 -57.31
N SER A 102 -54.45 -2.82 -57.58
CA SER A 102 -54.18 -1.69 -56.68
C SER A 102 -55.10 -1.66 -55.49
N THR A 103 -54.61 -1.33 -54.30
CA THR A 103 -55.36 -0.47 -53.36
C THR A 103 -54.46 0.04 -52.23
N GLN A 104 -54.35 1.36 -52.12
CA GLN A 104 -54.25 2.22 -50.97
C GLN A 104 -53.09 2.01 -49.96
N THR A 105 -52.17 2.91 -50.09
CA THR A 105 -51.22 3.39 -49.08
C THR A 105 -51.88 3.72 -47.74
N LYS A 106 -51.62 2.93 -46.71
CA LYS A 106 -51.70 3.40 -45.34
C LYS A 106 -50.22 3.62 -44.84
N ASN A 107 -49.88 4.89 -44.66
CA ASN A 107 -48.69 5.33 -43.97
C ASN A 107 -48.68 4.72 -42.54
N ASN A 108 -47.96 3.63 -42.36
CA ASN A 108 -47.58 3.15 -41.07
C ASN A 108 -46.17 3.73 -40.82
N LYS A 109 -46.11 4.86 -40.09
CA LYS A 109 -44.85 5.34 -39.50
C LYS A 109 -44.30 4.20 -38.66
N GLY A 110 -43.29 3.52 -39.19
CA GLY A 110 -42.49 2.57 -38.44
C GLY A 110 -41.95 3.25 -37.21
N ARG A 111 -42.48 2.90 -36.03
CA ARG A 111 -41.81 3.11 -34.76
C ARG A 111 -40.48 2.36 -34.91
N GLY A 112 -39.39 3.10 -35.16
CA GLY A 112 -38.04 2.60 -35.10
C GLY A 112 -37.90 1.91 -33.75
N ARG A 113 -37.62 0.63 -33.76
CA ARG A 113 -37.24 -0.16 -32.61
C ARG A 113 -35.97 0.54 -32.07
N ARG A 114 -36.11 1.39 -31.05
CA ARG A 114 -34.95 1.88 -30.29
C ARG A 114 -34.22 0.61 -29.85
N THR A 115 -33.14 0.28 -30.51
CA THR A 115 -32.18 -0.67 -29.98
C THR A 115 -31.82 -0.14 -28.60
N LYS A 116 -32.19 -0.88 -27.53
CA LYS A 116 -31.73 -0.56 -26.19
C LYS A 116 -30.21 -0.51 -26.27
N GLN A 117 -29.65 0.66 -26.02
CA GLN A 117 -28.21 0.81 -25.91
C GLN A 117 -27.75 -0.16 -24.81
N LYS A 118 -26.75 -0.98 -25.07
CA LYS A 118 -26.20 -1.88 -24.06
C LYS A 118 -25.72 -1.03 -22.87
N PRO A 119 -25.83 -1.50 -21.63
CA PRO A 119 -25.40 -0.76 -20.46
C PRO A 119 -23.88 -0.57 -20.46
N SER A 120 -23.41 0.49 -19.82
CA SER A 120 -22.01 0.74 -19.51
C SER A 120 -21.81 0.96 -18.02
N VAL A 121 -20.61 0.76 -17.53
CA VAL A 121 -20.19 1.12 -16.17
C VAL A 121 -19.19 2.25 -16.29
N ARG A 122 -19.22 3.20 -15.34
CA ARG A 122 -18.18 4.21 -15.18
C ARG A 122 -17.41 3.96 -13.89
N ALA A 123 -16.10 4.03 -13.98
CA ALA A 123 -15.19 4.03 -12.83
C ALA A 123 -14.63 5.44 -12.64
N TYR A 124 -14.71 5.94 -11.42
CA TYR A 124 -14.20 7.25 -10.98
C TYR A 124 -13.08 7.01 -9.99
N PHE A 125 -11.88 7.46 -10.31
CA PHE A 125 -10.69 7.29 -9.46
C PHE A 125 -10.50 8.54 -8.61
N LEU A 126 -11.00 8.51 -7.38
CA LEU A 126 -10.94 9.64 -6.47
C LEU A 126 -9.70 9.60 -5.56
N GLY A 127 -8.92 8.52 -5.65
CA GLY A 127 -7.64 8.28 -5.01
C GLY A 127 -7.06 6.92 -5.41
N GLY A 128 -5.80 6.64 -5.04
CA GLY A 128 -5.13 5.34 -5.26
C GLY A 128 -4.54 5.14 -6.66
N LEU A 129 -4.52 6.16 -7.51
CA LEU A 129 -3.81 6.15 -8.79
C LEU A 129 -2.67 7.18 -8.78
N ASN A 130 -1.52 6.79 -9.32
CA ASN A 130 -0.30 7.59 -9.35
C ASN A 130 0.23 7.95 -7.94
N GLU A 131 -0.23 7.23 -6.93
CA GLU A 131 0.14 7.38 -5.53
C GLU A 131 -0.01 6.05 -4.80
N ILE A 132 0.59 5.92 -3.62
CA ILE A 132 0.36 4.83 -2.67
C ILE A 132 -0.46 5.39 -1.51
N GLY A 133 -1.61 4.78 -1.26
CA GLY A 133 -2.60 5.25 -0.27
C GLY A 133 -3.79 5.94 -0.89
N LYS A 134 -4.68 6.45 -0.06
CA LYS A 134 -5.96 7.07 -0.43
C LYS A 134 -6.80 6.25 -1.41
N ASN A 135 -6.76 4.91 -1.31
CA ASN A 135 -7.55 4.06 -2.20
C ASN A 135 -9.03 4.41 -2.11
N PHE A 136 -9.58 4.91 -3.21
CA PHE A 136 -10.94 5.43 -3.24
C PHE A 136 -11.49 5.40 -4.68
N THR A 137 -12.22 4.34 -5.01
CA THR A 137 -12.83 4.17 -6.33
C THR A 137 -14.36 4.16 -6.22
N LEU A 138 -15.03 4.88 -7.10
CA LEU A 138 -16.49 4.89 -7.20
C LEU A 138 -16.90 4.27 -8.54
N PHE A 139 -17.82 3.32 -8.50
CA PHE A 139 -18.44 2.73 -9.69
C PHE A 139 -19.87 3.25 -9.87
N GLU A 140 -20.23 3.59 -11.11
CA GLU A 140 -21.57 3.99 -11.50
C GLU A 140 -22.11 3.05 -12.57
N CYS A 141 -23.29 2.50 -12.35
CA CYS A 141 -24.06 1.77 -13.36
C CYS A 141 -25.53 2.18 -13.27
N GLU A 142 -26.12 2.53 -14.41
CA GLU A 142 -27.49 3.08 -14.46
C GLU A 142 -27.63 4.32 -13.54
N ASN A 143 -28.41 4.22 -12.45
CA ASN A 143 -28.60 5.31 -11.48
C ASN A 143 -27.99 5.00 -10.11
N ASP A 144 -27.27 3.91 -9.98
CA ASP A 144 -26.68 3.46 -8.72
C ASP A 144 -25.17 3.66 -8.72
N MET A 145 -24.63 3.97 -7.55
CA MET A 145 -23.20 4.12 -7.31
C MET A 145 -22.78 3.28 -6.11
N VAL A 146 -21.59 2.68 -6.20
CA VAL A 146 -20.94 1.92 -5.12
C VAL A 146 -19.51 2.40 -4.95
N ILE A 147 -19.12 2.60 -3.71
CA ILE A 147 -17.74 2.98 -3.34
C ILE A 147 -16.99 1.71 -2.97
N VAL A 148 -15.77 1.55 -3.49
CA VAL A 148 -14.79 0.55 -3.07
C VAL A 148 -13.65 1.27 -2.40
N ASP A 149 -13.45 0.95 -1.12
CA ASP A 149 -12.48 1.53 -0.20
C ASP A 149 -12.68 3.04 0.07
N CYS A 150 -12.05 3.56 1.11
CA CYS A 150 -12.02 4.98 1.46
C CYS A 150 -10.80 5.23 2.37
N GLY A 151 -9.63 5.20 1.76
CA GLY A 151 -8.35 5.23 2.44
C GLY A 151 -7.79 6.64 2.65
N LEU A 152 -6.79 6.73 3.54
CA LEU A 152 -5.94 7.91 3.68
C LEU A 152 -4.53 7.65 3.10
N ALA A 153 -3.74 8.70 2.94
CA ALA A 153 -2.29 8.62 2.80
C ALA A 153 -1.62 9.29 4.01
N PHE A 154 -0.42 8.82 4.33
CA PHE A 154 0.40 9.47 5.33
C PHE A 154 1.10 10.70 4.73
N PRO A 155 1.29 11.77 5.53
CA PRO A 155 2.03 12.94 5.07
C PRO A 155 3.51 12.59 4.86
N ASP A 156 4.15 13.25 3.91
CA ASP A 156 5.59 13.17 3.66
C ASP A 156 6.38 14.29 4.40
N GLU A 157 7.71 14.32 4.21
CA GLU A 157 8.60 15.33 4.83
C GLU A 157 8.25 16.78 4.38
N GLU A 158 7.57 16.96 3.25
CA GLU A 158 7.16 18.27 2.73
C GLU A 158 5.88 18.79 3.42
N MET A 159 5.25 18.00 4.28
CA MET A 159 3.97 18.28 4.95
C MET A 159 4.11 18.39 6.48
N PRO A 160 4.96 19.31 7.01
CA PRO A 160 5.18 19.43 8.45
C PRO A 160 3.89 19.76 9.21
N GLY A 161 3.60 18.97 10.25
CA GLY A 161 2.43 19.14 11.12
C GLY A 161 1.10 18.69 10.52
N ILE A 162 1.12 17.94 9.41
CA ILE A 162 -0.07 17.25 8.89
C ILE A 162 -0.14 15.86 9.49
N ASP A 163 -1.31 15.45 9.96
CA ASP A 163 -1.55 14.14 10.56
C ASP A 163 -1.94 13.09 9.52
N ALA A 164 -2.70 13.51 8.50
CA ALA A 164 -3.18 12.63 7.43
C ALA A 164 -3.54 13.42 6.17
N VAL A 165 -3.53 12.71 5.03
CA VAL A 165 -4.03 13.23 3.75
C VAL A 165 -5.20 12.38 3.30
N ILE A 166 -6.36 13.00 3.09
CA ILE A 166 -7.60 12.32 2.70
C ILE A 166 -8.05 12.73 1.30
N PRO A 167 -8.90 11.95 0.61
CA PRO A 167 -9.49 12.34 -0.67
C PRO A 167 -10.39 13.58 -0.57
N ASP A 168 -10.54 14.33 -1.65
CA ASP A 168 -11.61 15.32 -1.80
C ASP A 168 -12.96 14.63 -2.03
N PHE A 169 -13.87 14.79 -1.10
CA PHE A 169 -15.20 14.16 -1.14
C PHE A 169 -16.26 14.97 -1.92
N THR A 170 -15.91 16.10 -2.52
CA THR A 170 -16.86 17.01 -3.16
C THR A 170 -17.72 16.32 -4.24
N PHE A 171 -17.10 15.43 -5.04
CA PHE A 171 -17.83 14.68 -6.05
C PHE A 171 -18.84 13.70 -5.43
N VAL A 172 -18.43 13.02 -4.37
CA VAL A 172 -19.27 12.04 -3.65
C VAL A 172 -20.45 12.73 -2.96
N GLU A 173 -20.20 13.88 -2.31
CA GLU A 173 -21.27 14.68 -1.67
C GLU A 173 -22.35 15.12 -2.66
N LYS A 174 -21.95 15.54 -3.87
CA LYS A 174 -22.87 15.91 -4.95
C LYS A 174 -23.74 14.75 -5.46
N ASN A 175 -23.26 13.51 -5.28
CA ASN A 175 -23.91 12.30 -5.78
C ASN A 175 -24.48 11.39 -4.67
N LYS A 176 -24.52 11.86 -3.41
CA LYS A 176 -24.85 11.05 -2.22
C LYS A 176 -26.13 10.24 -2.32
N ASP A 177 -27.16 10.77 -3.00
CA ASP A 177 -28.47 10.12 -3.11
C ASP A 177 -28.45 8.87 -4.02
N ARG A 178 -27.41 8.73 -4.83
CA ARG A 178 -27.17 7.60 -5.74
C ARG A 178 -26.28 6.53 -5.15
N ILE A 179 -25.57 6.83 -4.04
CA ILE A 179 -24.61 5.92 -3.40
C ILE A 179 -25.37 4.90 -2.57
N ARG A 180 -25.22 3.61 -2.91
CA ARG A 180 -25.92 2.49 -2.27
C ARG A 180 -25.15 1.92 -1.08
N GLY A 181 -23.85 2.08 -1.04
CA GLY A 181 -23.00 1.62 0.06
C GLY A 181 -21.52 1.74 -0.25
N ILE A 182 -20.73 1.42 0.76
CA ILE A 182 -19.26 1.35 0.70
C ILE A 182 -18.88 -0.10 0.98
N VAL A 183 -18.08 -0.70 0.10
CA VAL A 183 -17.52 -2.05 0.28
C VAL A 183 -16.02 -1.94 0.50
N ILE A 184 -15.53 -2.48 1.60
CA ILE A 184 -14.13 -2.39 2.00
C ILE A 184 -13.44 -3.72 1.76
N THR A 185 -12.30 -3.66 1.07
CA THR A 185 -11.48 -4.83 0.74
C THR A 185 -10.76 -5.38 1.96
N HIS A 186 -10.15 -4.52 2.79
CA HIS A 186 -9.45 -4.91 4.01
C HIS A 186 -9.21 -3.71 4.95
N GLY A 187 -8.66 -3.97 6.14
CA GLY A 187 -8.60 -3.02 7.24
C GLY A 187 -7.34 -2.16 7.35
N HIS A 188 -6.54 -1.98 6.30
CA HIS A 188 -5.41 -1.04 6.33
C HIS A 188 -5.87 0.42 6.24
N GLU A 189 -5.06 1.34 6.76
CA GLU A 189 -5.38 2.76 6.83
C GLU A 189 -5.58 3.40 5.44
N ASP A 190 -4.84 2.97 4.46
CA ASP A 190 -4.95 3.42 3.08
C ASP A 190 -6.18 2.88 2.33
N HIS A 191 -7.03 2.08 3.03
CA HIS A 191 -8.34 1.58 2.58
C HIS A 191 -9.50 2.00 3.49
N ILE A 192 -9.27 2.26 4.79
CA ILE A 192 -10.34 2.64 5.73
C ILE A 192 -10.14 4.00 6.41
N GLY A 193 -8.95 4.57 6.31
CA GLY A 193 -8.56 5.68 7.17
C GLY A 193 -9.37 6.96 6.99
N SER A 194 -9.93 7.18 5.79
CA SER A 194 -10.74 8.37 5.51
C SER A 194 -12.24 8.19 5.77
N LEU A 195 -12.70 6.99 6.11
CA LEU A 195 -14.12 6.70 6.41
C LEU A 195 -14.75 7.66 7.43
N PRO A 196 -14.10 8.00 8.56
CA PRO A 196 -14.71 8.91 9.53
C PRO A 196 -14.99 10.31 8.96
N TYR A 197 -14.15 10.78 8.04
CA TYR A 197 -14.32 12.08 7.40
C TYR A 197 -15.43 12.06 6.36
N LEU A 198 -15.50 11.01 5.54
CA LEU A 198 -16.55 10.82 4.54
C LEU A 198 -17.93 10.63 5.22
N LEU A 199 -18.00 9.77 6.25
CA LEU A 199 -19.26 9.41 6.90
C LEU A 199 -19.86 10.52 7.78
N LYS A 200 -19.10 11.59 8.05
CA LYS A 200 -19.66 12.87 8.56
C LYS A 200 -20.47 13.62 7.51
N LYS A 201 -20.19 13.40 6.22
CA LYS A 201 -20.79 14.12 5.09
C LYS A 201 -21.92 13.33 4.43
N ILE A 202 -21.79 12.01 4.39
CA ILE A 202 -22.80 11.09 3.85
C ILE A 202 -23.05 9.96 4.85
N ASN A 203 -24.31 9.48 4.94
CA ASN A 203 -24.66 8.36 5.80
C ASN A 203 -25.15 7.19 4.95
N VAL A 204 -24.24 6.29 4.62
CA VAL A 204 -24.50 5.10 3.82
C VAL A 204 -23.98 3.85 4.54
N PRO A 205 -24.54 2.66 4.29
CA PRO A 205 -24.07 1.42 4.91
C PRO A 205 -22.64 1.08 4.44
N VAL A 206 -21.84 0.56 5.36
CA VAL A 206 -20.48 0.06 5.10
C VAL A 206 -20.48 -1.46 5.25
N TYR A 207 -19.82 -2.15 4.33
CA TYR A 207 -19.70 -3.60 4.27
C TYR A 207 -18.21 -3.98 4.27
N GLY A 208 -17.87 -5.04 5.00
CA GLY A 208 -16.52 -5.58 5.06
C GLY A 208 -16.48 -6.87 5.85
N THR A 209 -15.32 -7.49 5.91
CA THR A 209 -15.09 -8.71 6.70
C THR A 209 -15.03 -8.41 8.20
N ALA A 210 -15.07 -9.44 9.04
CA ALA A 210 -15.25 -9.27 10.48
C ALA A 210 -14.14 -8.41 11.12
N LEU A 211 -12.88 -8.69 10.80
CA LEU A 211 -11.75 -7.89 11.31
C LEU A 211 -11.80 -6.46 10.80
N THR A 212 -12.02 -6.29 9.50
CA THR A 212 -12.13 -4.98 8.85
C THR A 212 -13.22 -4.12 9.48
N VAL A 213 -14.41 -4.68 9.67
CA VAL A 213 -15.54 -3.97 10.30
C VAL A 213 -15.25 -3.62 11.75
N ALA A 214 -14.58 -4.48 12.52
CA ALA A 214 -14.22 -4.19 13.90
C ALA A 214 -13.18 -3.05 14.01
N LEU A 215 -12.21 -3.01 13.11
CA LEU A 215 -11.25 -1.90 13.01
C LEU A 215 -11.95 -0.58 12.65
N ILE A 216 -12.88 -0.61 11.68
CA ILE A 216 -13.71 0.54 11.31
C ILE A 216 -14.57 0.99 12.49
N ALA A 217 -15.22 0.07 13.21
CA ALA A 217 -16.06 0.40 14.36
C ALA A 217 -15.28 1.14 15.46
N ASN A 218 -14.04 0.69 15.75
CA ASN A 218 -13.17 1.36 16.71
C ASN A 218 -12.83 2.79 16.25
N LYS A 219 -12.47 2.95 14.98
CA LYS A 219 -12.16 4.24 14.38
C LYS A 219 -13.37 5.19 14.38
N LEU A 220 -14.54 4.72 14.01
CA LEU A 220 -15.79 5.51 14.02
C LEU A 220 -16.18 5.93 15.44
N LYS A 221 -15.91 5.09 16.45
CA LYS A 221 -16.13 5.42 17.86
C LYS A 221 -15.27 6.61 18.30
N GLU A 222 -14.01 6.68 17.89
CA GLU A 222 -13.11 7.82 18.19
C GLU A 222 -13.64 9.13 17.60
N HIS A 223 -14.38 9.06 16.48
CA HIS A 223 -15.00 10.21 15.80
C HIS A 223 -16.48 10.45 16.17
N ASN A 224 -17.05 9.73 17.15
CA ASN A 224 -18.45 9.83 17.59
C ASN A 224 -19.48 9.47 16.48
N LEU A 225 -19.16 8.51 15.61
CA LEU A 225 -19.96 8.07 14.47
C LEU A 225 -20.60 6.69 14.70
N GLY A 226 -20.95 6.36 15.93
CA GLY A 226 -21.55 5.06 16.29
C GLY A 226 -22.92 4.76 15.67
N TYR A 227 -23.53 5.72 14.99
CA TYR A 227 -24.82 5.56 14.28
C TYR A 227 -24.68 4.98 12.87
N VAL A 228 -23.47 4.88 12.33
CA VAL A 228 -23.22 4.34 10.98
C VAL A 228 -23.55 2.85 10.96
N LYS A 229 -24.29 2.42 9.95
CA LYS A 229 -24.64 1.01 9.77
C LYS A 229 -23.44 0.24 9.22
N LEU A 230 -22.83 -0.58 10.06
CA LEU A 230 -21.77 -1.51 9.71
C LEU A 230 -22.35 -2.91 9.48
N ASN A 231 -21.96 -3.56 8.38
CA ASN A 231 -22.42 -4.89 8.02
C ASN A 231 -21.22 -5.83 7.84
N VAL A 232 -21.16 -6.86 8.66
CA VAL A 232 -20.14 -7.91 8.57
C VAL A 232 -20.53 -8.88 7.44
N THR A 233 -19.56 -9.17 6.58
CA THR A 233 -19.65 -10.12 5.48
C THR A 233 -18.49 -11.11 5.54
N THR A 234 -18.53 -12.13 4.67
CA THR A 234 -17.45 -13.13 4.58
C THR A 234 -17.09 -13.35 3.12
N ALA A 235 -15.89 -13.84 2.85
CA ALA A 235 -15.53 -14.31 1.51
C ALA A 235 -16.55 -15.35 1.01
N GLY A 236 -16.90 -15.30 -0.26
CA GLY A 236 -17.98 -16.07 -0.87
C GLY A 236 -19.38 -15.47 -0.71
N SER A 237 -19.54 -14.37 0.05
CA SER A 237 -20.82 -13.68 0.17
C SER A 237 -21.08 -12.73 -0.99
N HIS A 238 -22.35 -12.49 -1.28
CA HIS A 238 -22.85 -11.52 -2.25
C HIS A 238 -23.60 -10.38 -1.55
N ILE A 239 -23.39 -9.15 -1.98
CA ILE A 239 -24.03 -7.94 -1.45
C ILE A 239 -24.76 -7.22 -2.57
N GLN A 240 -26.10 -7.15 -2.48
CA GLN A 240 -26.90 -6.43 -3.46
C GLN A 240 -26.92 -4.93 -3.15
N LEU A 241 -26.35 -4.11 -4.05
CA LEU A 241 -26.29 -2.65 -3.95
C LEU A 241 -26.84 -1.98 -5.22
N GLY A 242 -28.15 -1.85 -5.28
CA GLY A 242 -28.84 -1.38 -6.49
C GLY A 242 -28.66 -2.38 -7.64
N CYS A 243 -28.11 -1.92 -8.78
CA CYS A 243 -27.80 -2.76 -9.92
C CYS A 243 -26.51 -3.58 -9.78
N PHE A 244 -25.73 -3.36 -8.72
CA PHE A 244 -24.51 -4.12 -8.43
C PHE A 244 -24.81 -5.31 -7.52
N ASP A 245 -24.36 -6.50 -7.92
CA ASP A 245 -24.20 -7.64 -7.04
C ASP A 245 -22.69 -7.82 -6.78
N VAL A 246 -22.25 -7.52 -5.56
CA VAL A 246 -20.84 -7.49 -5.19
C VAL A 246 -20.48 -8.76 -4.44
N GLU A 247 -19.69 -9.61 -5.08
CA GLU A 247 -19.13 -10.84 -4.52
C GLU A 247 -17.78 -10.59 -3.89
N LEU A 248 -17.54 -11.15 -2.69
CA LEU A 248 -16.27 -11.07 -1.98
C LEU A 248 -15.45 -12.34 -2.20
N ILE A 249 -14.21 -12.20 -2.64
CA ILE A 249 -13.30 -13.31 -2.96
C ILE A 249 -12.13 -13.30 -1.98
N HIS A 250 -11.84 -14.44 -1.32
CA HIS A 250 -10.72 -14.51 -0.39
C HIS A 250 -9.37 -14.29 -1.09
N VAL A 251 -8.56 -13.37 -0.55
CA VAL A 251 -7.18 -13.12 -0.99
C VAL A 251 -6.20 -13.19 0.19
N ASN A 252 -4.93 -13.47 -0.09
CA ASN A 252 -3.87 -13.33 0.92
C ASN A 252 -3.29 -11.92 0.88
N HIS A 253 -3.10 -11.33 2.04
CA HIS A 253 -2.42 -10.06 2.22
C HIS A 253 -1.64 -10.04 3.54
N SER A 254 -1.04 -8.91 3.92
CA SER A 254 -0.35 -8.75 5.21
C SER A 254 -1.28 -8.58 6.42
N ILE A 255 -2.56 -8.35 6.18
CA ILE A 255 -3.62 -8.35 7.19
C ILE A 255 -4.56 -9.53 6.95
N SER A 256 -5.08 -10.11 8.02
CA SER A 256 -6.05 -11.21 7.94
C SER A 256 -7.37 -10.73 7.35
N ASP A 257 -8.11 -11.65 6.73
CA ASP A 257 -9.49 -11.46 6.29
C ASP A 257 -9.65 -10.49 5.08
N ALA A 258 -8.56 -10.27 4.31
CA ALA A 258 -8.59 -9.46 3.10
C ALA A 258 -9.40 -10.14 1.98
N VAL A 259 -10.08 -9.34 1.18
CA VAL A 259 -10.88 -9.80 0.04
C VAL A 259 -10.65 -8.97 -1.23
N GLY A 260 -10.64 -9.65 -2.36
CA GLY A 260 -10.92 -9.05 -3.65
C GLY A 260 -12.43 -9.03 -3.91
N LEU A 261 -12.85 -8.29 -4.93
CA LEU A 261 -14.26 -8.10 -5.26
C LEU A 261 -14.54 -8.47 -6.71
N ALA A 262 -15.67 -9.15 -6.97
CA ALA A 262 -16.26 -9.22 -8.30
C ALA A 262 -17.60 -8.44 -8.29
N LEU A 263 -17.65 -7.31 -9.04
CA LEU A 263 -18.84 -6.50 -9.18
C LEU A 263 -19.60 -7.00 -10.43
N HIS A 264 -20.64 -7.76 -10.22
CA HIS A 264 -21.54 -8.20 -11.29
C HIS A 264 -22.51 -7.07 -11.62
N THR A 265 -22.49 -6.62 -12.88
CA THR A 265 -23.27 -5.50 -13.37
C THR A 265 -24.00 -5.86 -14.66
N PRO A 266 -25.04 -5.10 -15.06
CA PRO A 266 -25.67 -5.28 -16.37
C PRO A 266 -24.73 -5.12 -17.57
N ALA A 267 -23.58 -4.45 -17.40
CA ALA A 267 -22.56 -4.26 -18.45
C ALA A 267 -21.56 -5.42 -18.53
N GLY A 268 -21.40 -6.19 -17.47
CA GLY A 268 -20.44 -7.27 -17.32
C GLY A 268 -19.78 -7.30 -15.94
N VAL A 269 -18.85 -8.21 -15.74
CA VAL A 269 -18.17 -8.43 -14.46
C VAL A 269 -16.91 -7.59 -14.40
N ILE A 270 -16.75 -6.83 -13.30
CA ILE A 270 -15.53 -6.11 -12.95
C ILE A 270 -14.87 -6.84 -11.79
N VAL A 271 -13.62 -7.21 -11.94
CA VAL A 271 -12.81 -7.79 -10.87
C VAL A 271 -11.87 -6.74 -10.32
N HIS A 272 -11.93 -6.49 -9.01
CA HIS A 272 -10.99 -5.67 -8.26
C HIS A 272 -10.25 -6.58 -7.28
N THR A 273 -8.94 -6.70 -7.40
CA THR A 273 -8.18 -7.66 -6.57
C THR A 273 -8.14 -7.27 -5.09
N GLY A 274 -8.38 -5.98 -4.76
CA GLY A 274 -7.86 -5.44 -3.52
C GLY A 274 -6.35 -5.59 -3.49
N ASP A 275 -5.75 -5.44 -2.33
CA ASP A 275 -4.34 -5.73 -2.11
C ASP A 275 -4.16 -7.23 -1.93
N PHE A 276 -3.24 -7.83 -2.66
CA PHE A 276 -3.09 -9.28 -2.64
C PHE A 276 -1.67 -9.76 -2.88
N LYS A 277 -1.41 -10.97 -2.42
CA LYS A 277 -0.31 -11.84 -2.85
C LYS A 277 -0.81 -13.26 -3.05
N ILE A 278 0.02 -14.12 -3.61
CA ILE A 278 -0.27 -15.56 -3.71
C ILE A 278 0.66 -16.31 -2.77
N ASP A 279 0.17 -16.66 -1.58
CA ASP A 279 0.90 -17.46 -0.61
C ASP A 279 0.33 -18.88 -0.58
N PHE A 280 1.09 -19.84 -1.08
CA PHE A 280 0.67 -21.26 -1.11
C PHE A 280 0.77 -21.95 0.26
N THR A 281 1.44 -21.33 1.21
CA THR A 281 1.65 -21.86 2.56
C THR A 281 1.44 -20.76 3.61
N PRO A 282 0.26 -20.11 3.60
CA PRO A 282 -0.02 -19.01 4.54
C PRO A 282 0.02 -19.51 5.99
N THR A 283 0.46 -18.68 6.90
CA THR A 283 0.50 -19.00 8.33
C THR A 283 -0.87 -18.93 8.99
N GLN A 284 -1.81 -18.22 8.39
CA GLN A 284 -3.21 -18.06 8.85
C GLN A 284 -4.15 -17.88 7.64
N GLY A 285 -5.45 -18.17 7.85
CA GLY A 285 -6.56 -17.86 6.94
C GLY A 285 -6.75 -18.93 5.87
N GLY A 286 -5.96 -19.29 5.09
CA GLY A 286 -6.10 -20.15 3.92
C GLY A 286 -5.47 -19.50 2.67
N MET A 287 -5.38 -20.28 1.62
CA MET A 287 -4.83 -19.83 0.35
C MET A 287 -5.85 -18.96 -0.39
N ILE A 288 -5.39 -17.97 -1.14
CA ILE A 288 -6.21 -17.17 -2.06
C ILE A 288 -7.07 -18.07 -2.96
N ASP A 289 -8.32 -17.68 -3.19
CA ASP A 289 -9.26 -18.45 -4.02
C ASP A 289 -8.98 -18.26 -5.53
N LEU A 290 -7.88 -18.84 -6.00
CA LEU A 290 -7.53 -18.86 -7.41
C LEU A 290 -8.58 -19.57 -8.28
N ALA A 291 -9.32 -20.53 -7.69
CA ALA A 291 -10.35 -21.25 -8.40
C ALA A 291 -11.50 -20.32 -8.78
N ARG A 292 -11.92 -19.40 -7.90
CA ARG A 292 -12.96 -18.42 -8.19
C ARG A 292 -12.52 -17.42 -9.25
N PHE A 293 -11.27 -16.91 -9.19
CA PHE A 293 -10.75 -16.06 -10.26
C PHE A 293 -10.75 -16.76 -11.62
N ALA A 294 -10.39 -18.05 -11.66
CA ALA A 294 -10.45 -18.84 -12.91
C ALA A 294 -11.87 -19.04 -13.43
N GLN A 295 -12.85 -19.28 -12.55
CA GLN A 295 -14.27 -19.39 -12.92
C GLN A 295 -14.79 -18.08 -13.51
N LEU A 296 -14.51 -16.94 -12.88
CA LEU A 296 -14.86 -15.61 -13.42
C LEU A 296 -14.26 -15.39 -14.81
N GLY A 297 -13.01 -15.83 -15.03
CA GLY A 297 -12.37 -15.77 -16.35
C GLY A 297 -13.04 -16.67 -17.41
N GLN A 298 -13.74 -17.74 -17.01
CA GLN A 298 -14.55 -18.57 -17.91
C GLN A 298 -15.94 -17.95 -18.15
N GLU A 299 -16.51 -17.31 -17.14
CA GLU A 299 -17.77 -16.57 -17.22
C GLU A 299 -17.66 -15.30 -18.09
N GLY A 300 -16.46 -14.69 -18.12
CA GLY A 300 -16.11 -13.50 -18.88
C GLY A 300 -15.96 -12.25 -18.01
N VAL A 301 -14.71 -11.81 -17.84
CA VAL A 301 -14.38 -10.59 -17.11
C VAL A 301 -14.29 -9.41 -18.08
N LEU A 302 -15.11 -8.40 -17.86
CA LEU A 302 -15.11 -7.17 -18.65
C LEU A 302 -13.91 -6.29 -18.32
N LEU A 303 -13.63 -6.08 -17.03
CA LEU A 303 -12.53 -5.26 -16.53
C LEU A 303 -11.83 -5.97 -15.37
N LEU A 304 -10.51 -5.98 -15.39
CA LEU A 304 -9.67 -6.27 -14.23
C LEU A 304 -9.03 -4.98 -13.72
N MET A 305 -9.15 -4.74 -12.43
CA MET A 305 -8.39 -3.74 -11.69
C MET A 305 -7.51 -4.48 -10.68
N ALA A 306 -6.19 -4.30 -10.75
CA ALA A 306 -5.28 -5.08 -9.92
C ALA A 306 -4.19 -4.23 -9.28
N ASP A 307 -3.85 -4.58 -8.03
CA ASP A 307 -2.76 -4.03 -7.23
C ASP A 307 -1.43 -4.02 -8.01
N SER A 308 -0.75 -2.88 -8.01
CA SER A 308 0.49 -2.67 -8.75
C SER A 308 1.71 -2.42 -7.88
N THR A 309 1.58 -2.43 -6.56
CA THR A 309 2.62 -2.00 -5.60
C THR A 309 3.98 -2.67 -5.84
N ASN A 310 4.01 -3.96 -6.17
CA ASN A 310 5.24 -4.70 -6.45
C ASN A 310 5.43 -5.04 -7.95
N ALA A 311 4.79 -4.35 -8.86
CA ALA A 311 4.88 -4.64 -10.31
C ALA A 311 6.31 -4.55 -10.88
N GLU A 312 7.21 -3.82 -10.23
CA GLU A 312 8.63 -3.74 -10.62
C GLU A 312 9.44 -4.97 -10.19
N ARG A 313 8.95 -5.77 -9.21
CA ARG A 313 9.68 -6.90 -8.65
C ARG A 313 9.45 -8.17 -9.46
N PRO A 314 10.52 -8.80 -9.98
CA PRO A 314 10.41 -10.07 -10.69
C PRO A 314 10.10 -11.22 -9.73
N GLY A 315 9.56 -12.31 -10.27
CA GLY A 315 9.31 -13.55 -9.54
C GLY A 315 8.04 -13.50 -8.69
N TYR A 316 8.05 -14.23 -7.59
CA TYR A 316 6.95 -14.39 -6.64
C TYR A 316 7.28 -13.74 -5.31
N THR A 317 6.25 -13.25 -4.62
CA THR A 317 6.36 -12.85 -3.22
C THR A 317 6.63 -14.06 -2.34
N GLN A 318 7.51 -13.91 -1.37
CA GLN A 318 7.87 -15.01 -0.48
C GLN A 318 6.73 -15.35 0.48
N THR A 319 6.71 -16.61 0.95
CA THR A 319 5.75 -17.05 1.96
C THR A 319 6.10 -16.51 3.35
N GLU A 320 5.08 -16.24 4.17
CA GLU A 320 5.24 -15.86 5.58
C GLU A 320 5.96 -16.93 6.42
N GLN A 321 5.97 -18.19 6.01
CA GLN A 321 6.69 -19.25 6.72
C GLN A 321 8.21 -19.04 6.77
N LYS A 322 8.81 -18.34 5.80
CA LYS A 322 10.25 -18.02 5.84
C LYS A 322 10.62 -17.18 7.04
N VAL A 323 9.74 -16.27 7.44
CA VAL A 323 9.97 -15.41 8.61
C VAL A 323 9.96 -16.20 9.90
N ASN A 324 9.19 -17.31 10.00
CA ASN A 324 9.21 -18.19 11.17
C ASN A 324 10.62 -18.72 11.48
N ALA A 325 11.33 -19.21 10.45
CA ALA A 325 12.69 -19.74 10.63
C ALA A 325 13.68 -18.64 11.05
N THR A 326 13.53 -17.43 10.49
CA THR A 326 14.36 -16.28 10.86
C THR A 326 14.09 -15.85 12.30
N PHE A 327 12.83 -15.76 12.72
CA PHE A 327 12.51 -15.44 14.11
C PHE A 327 13.04 -16.50 15.07
N ASP A 328 12.89 -17.79 14.75
CA ASP A 328 13.43 -18.84 15.62
C ASP A 328 14.94 -18.70 15.81
N ALA A 329 15.71 -18.43 14.75
CA ALA A 329 17.14 -18.16 14.84
C ALA A 329 17.48 -16.90 15.64
N LEU A 330 16.70 -15.82 15.49
CA LEU A 330 16.92 -14.57 16.24
C LEU A 330 16.56 -14.73 17.72
N PHE A 331 15.51 -15.48 18.04
CA PHE A 331 15.16 -15.80 19.44
C PHE A 331 16.25 -16.67 20.10
N ALA A 332 16.78 -17.68 19.39
CA ALA A 332 17.90 -18.49 19.88
C ALA A 332 19.16 -17.63 20.12
N ARG A 333 19.46 -16.67 19.21
CA ARG A 333 20.56 -15.72 19.36
C ARG A 333 20.37 -14.79 20.57
N ALA A 334 19.15 -14.29 20.77
CA ALA A 334 18.82 -13.44 21.91
C ALA A 334 18.93 -14.20 23.23
N GLU A 335 18.53 -15.48 23.26
CA GLU A 335 18.66 -16.37 24.42
C GLU A 335 20.12 -16.59 24.79
N ALA A 336 20.96 -16.96 23.82
CA ALA A 336 22.38 -17.21 24.02
C ALA A 336 23.12 -15.96 24.55
N ASN A 337 22.69 -14.75 24.15
CA ASN A 337 23.27 -13.48 24.56
C ASN A 337 22.53 -12.80 25.72
N LYS A 338 21.53 -13.45 26.32
CA LYS A 338 20.69 -12.93 27.42
C LYS A 338 20.09 -11.55 27.13
N LYS A 339 19.66 -11.30 25.88
CA LYS A 339 19.12 -10.01 25.46
C LYS A 339 17.60 -9.99 25.55
N ARG A 340 17.03 -8.82 25.91
CA ARG A 340 15.61 -8.53 25.71
C ARG A 340 15.33 -8.37 24.23
N LEU A 341 14.23 -8.94 23.76
CA LEU A 341 13.75 -8.74 22.39
C LEU A 341 12.77 -7.58 22.34
N ILE A 342 12.98 -6.66 21.41
CA ILE A 342 12.03 -5.59 21.06
C ILE A 342 11.76 -5.69 19.57
N ILE A 343 10.52 -5.98 19.19
CA ILE A 343 10.15 -6.26 17.80
C ILE A 343 9.16 -5.21 17.33
N ALA A 344 9.58 -4.36 16.40
CA ALA A 344 8.72 -3.37 15.77
C ALA A 344 8.10 -3.94 14.49
N THR A 345 6.78 -3.85 14.40
CA THR A 345 6.02 -4.31 13.24
C THR A 345 4.75 -3.48 13.06
N PHE A 346 4.09 -3.61 11.90
CA PHE A 346 2.77 -3.03 11.70
C PHE A 346 1.75 -3.67 12.65
N ALA A 347 0.94 -2.84 13.29
CA ALA A 347 -0.10 -3.33 14.20
C ALA A 347 -1.14 -4.21 13.48
N SER A 348 -1.39 -3.95 12.20
CA SER A 348 -2.32 -4.71 11.36
C SER A 348 -1.79 -6.09 10.95
N ASN A 349 -0.48 -6.35 11.06
CA ASN A 349 0.10 -7.65 10.67
C ASN A 349 -0.06 -8.69 11.80
N ILE A 350 -1.29 -9.16 11.96
CA ILE A 350 -1.67 -10.12 13.00
C ILE A 350 -0.91 -11.44 12.85
N SER A 351 -0.68 -11.88 11.62
CA SER A 351 0.11 -13.09 11.34
C SER A 351 1.53 -12.98 11.90
N ARG A 352 2.17 -11.81 11.74
CA ARG A 352 3.51 -11.55 12.29
C ARG A 352 3.50 -11.54 13.81
N VAL A 353 2.51 -10.92 14.42
CA VAL A 353 2.36 -10.93 15.89
C VAL A 353 2.13 -12.35 16.40
N GLN A 354 1.33 -13.17 15.70
CA GLN A 354 1.16 -14.58 16.07
C GLN A 354 2.48 -15.36 15.99
N GLN A 355 3.29 -15.13 14.96
CA GLN A 355 4.62 -15.76 14.84
C GLN A 355 5.52 -15.40 16.03
N ILE A 356 5.52 -14.12 16.43
CA ILE A 356 6.30 -13.64 17.59
C ILE A 356 5.79 -14.28 18.88
N ILE A 357 4.47 -14.37 19.08
CA ILE A 357 3.84 -15.00 20.24
C ILE A 357 4.23 -16.49 20.31
N ASN A 358 4.16 -17.22 19.20
CA ASN A 358 4.55 -18.63 19.15
C ASN A 358 6.03 -18.84 19.51
N CYS A 359 6.92 -17.96 19.02
CA CYS A 359 8.33 -17.99 19.41
C CYS A 359 8.51 -17.64 20.89
N ALA A 360 7.83 -16.61 21.40
CA ALA A 360 7.90 -16.25 22.83
C ALA A 360 7.47 -17.39 23.74
N GLU A 361 6.39 -18.10 23.39
CA GLU A 361 5.94 -19.30 24.10
C GLU A 361 7.01 -20.39 24.08
N LYS A 362 7.54 -20.71 22.89
CA LYS A 362 8.60 -21.72 22.69
C LYS A 362 9.83 -21.46 23.57
N TYR A 363 10.24 -20.19 23.71
CA TYR A 363 11.41 -19.78 24.48
C TYR A 363 11.07 -19.37 25.93
N GLY A 364 9.83 -19.59 26.40
CA GLY A 364 9.41 -19.31 27.77
C GLY A 364 9.43 -17.83 28.18
N ARG A 365 9.36 -16.91 27.21
CA ARG A 365 9.41 -15.46 27.41
C ARG A 365 8.02 -14.87 27.58
N LYS A 366 7.89 -13.80 28.35
CA LYS A 366 6.67 -13.00 28.48
C LYS A 366 6.61 -11.97 27.37
N VAL A 367 5.40 -11.69 26.89
CA VAL A 367 5.14 -10.70 25.84
C VAL A 367 4.48 -9.47 26.43
N ALA A 368 4.96 -8.28 26.09
CA ALA A 368 4.28 -7.02 26.39
C ALA A 368 4.06 -6.23 25.09
N LEU A 369 2.97 -5.46 25.04
CA LEU A 369 2.63 -4.62 23.88
C LEU A 369 2.92 -3.15 24.18
N SER A 370 3.48 -2.42 23.22
CA SER A 370 3.75 -0.99 23.32
C SER A 370 3.27 -0.26 22.07
N GLY A 371 2.51 0.81 22.26
CA GLY A 371 1.84 1.57 21.18
C GLY A 371 0.33 1.37 21.21
N ARG A 372 -0.42 2.48 21.12
CA ARG A 372 -1.88 2.48 21.24
C ARG A 372 -2.54 1.62 20.16
N SER A 373 -2.15 1.79 18.90
CA SER A 373 -2.68 1.01 17.80
C SER A 373 -2.37 -0.48 17.94
N MET A 374 -1.15 -0.86 18.41
CA MET A 374 -0.78 -2.25 18.66
C MET A 374 -1.72 -2.89 19.68
N VAL A 375 -1.94 -2.23 20.82
CA VAL A 375 -2.84 -2.74 21.87
C VAL A 375 -4.27 -2.89 21.36
N ASN A 376 -4.80 -1.87 20.67
CA ASN A 376 -6.17 -1.87 20.16
C ASN A 376 -6.40 -2.99 19.12
N VAL A 377 -5.52 -3.10 18.12
CA VAL A 377 -5.66 -4.10 17.05
C VAL A 377 -5.51 -5.52 17.62
N MET A 378 -4.56 -5.74 18.53
CA MET A 378 -4.35 -7.06 19.15
C MET A 378 -5.52 -7.48 20.03
N SER A 379 -6.16 -6.54 20.76
CA SER A 379 -7.38 -6.83 21.52
C SER A 379 -8.50 -7.28 20.59
N ILE A 380 -8.76 -6.51 19.52
CA ILE A 380 -9.79 -6.83 18.52
C ILE A 380 -9.50 -8.19 17.86
N ALA A 381 -8.26 -8.43 17.45
CA ALA A 381 -7.87 -9.68 16.81
C ALA A 381 -8.02 -10.89 17.74
N SER A 382 -7.72 -10.73 19.02
CA SER A 382 -7.89 -11.77 20.03
C SER A 382 -9.37 -12.06 20.29
N GLU A 383 -10.20 -11.03 20.46
CA GLU A 383 -11.65 -11.17 20.66
C GLU A 383 -12.34 -11.88 19.50
N LEU A 384 -11.90 -11.63 18.27
CA LEU A 384 -12.43 -12.25 17.06
C LEU A 384 -11.79 -13.62 16.74
N GLY A 385 -10.78 -14.07 17.53
CA GLY A 385 -10.11 -15.35 17.35
C GLY A 385 -9.06 -15.40 16.24
N TYR A 386 -8.67 -14.25 15.65
CA TYR A 386 -7.56 -14.15 14.69
C TYR A 386 -6.20 -14.24 15.38
N LEU A 387 -6.10 -13.87 16.65
CA LEU A 387 -4.89 -13.97 17.46
C LEU A 387 -5.11 -14.94 18.62
N LYS A 388 -4.24 -15.93 18.74
CA LYS A 388 -4.26 -16.90 19.85
C LYS A 388 -3.12 -16.59 20.81
N VAL A 389 -3.45 -16.21 22.01
CA VAL A 389 -2.50 -15.89 23.07
C VAL A 389 -2.62 -16.91 24.19
N PRO A 390 -1.57 -17.70 24.51
CA PRO A 390 -1.57 -18.59 25.65
C PRO A 390 -1.78 -17.85 26.98
N ASP A 391 -2.49 -18.47 27.91
CA ASP A 391 -2.77 -17.90 29.22
C ASP A 391 -1.48 -17.51 29.97
N GLY A 392 -1.46 -16.28 30.48
CA GLY A 392 -0.34 -15.75 31.24
C GLY A 392 0.92 -15.46 30.44
N LEU A 393 0.89 -15.56 29.09
CA LEU A 393 2.01 -15.16 28.23
C LEU A 393 2.06 -13.63 28.06
N LEU A 394 0.92 -13.00 27.81
CA LEU A 394 0.80 -11.55 27.69
C LEU A 394 0.76 -10.89 29.07
N ILE A 395 1.60 -9.89 29.27
CA ILE A 395 1.68 -9.09 30.50
C ILE A 395 1.46 -7.61 30.20
N ASP A 396 0.97 -6.86 31.18
CA ASP A 396 0.91 -5.41 31.09
C ASP A 396 2.32 -4.81 31.02
N LEU A 397 2.48 -3.76 30.21
CA LEU A 397 3.76 -3.06 30.04
C LEU A 397 4.32 -2.53 31.37
N ASN A 398 3.48 -2.15 32.34
CA ASN A 398 3.89 -1.72 33.68
C ASN A 398 4.51 -2.84 34.52
N MET A 399 4.34 -4.09 34.09
CA MET A 399 4.86 -5.26 34.83
C MET A 399 6.21 -5.75 34.31
N ILE A 400 6.76 -5.19 33.21
CA ILE A 400 8.03 -5.64 32.63
C ILE A 400 9.21 -5.58 33.63
N SER A 401 9.20 -4.62 34.56
CA SER A 401 10.23 -4.48 35.60
C SER A 401 10.27 -5.62 36.63
N ARG A 402 9.27 -6.51 36.63
CA ARG A 402 9.22 -7.70 37.50
C ARG A 402 9.97 -8.89 36.91
N TYR A 403 10.40 -8.80 35.66
CA TYR A 403 11.08 -9.85 34.92
C TYR A 403 12.49 -9.38 34.54
N THR A 404 13.40 -10.33 34.36
CA THR A 404 14.72 -10.02 33.78
C THR A 404 14.58 -9.69 32.30
N LYS A 405 15.54 -8.96 31.73
CA LYS A 405 15.49 -8.54 30.32
C LYS A 405 15.33 -9.73 29.38
N GLU A 406 16.08 -10.80 29.59
CA GLU A 406 16.05 -12.03 28.79
C GLU A 406 14.69 -12.76 28.81
N GLN A 407 13.83 -12.47 29.79
CA GLN A 407 12.49 -13.06 29.89
C GLN A 407 11.43 -12.29 29.11
N ILE A 408 11.78 -11.14 28.50
CA ILE A 408 10.81 -10.23 27.89
C ILE A 408 10.96 -10.19 26.36
N VAL A 409 9.81 -10.22 25.71
CA VAL A 409 9.61 -9.81 24.30
C VAL A 409 8.67 -8.62 24.31
N LEU A 410 9.10 -7.50 23.78
CA LEU A 410 8.26 -6.32 23.59
C LEU A 410 7.87 -6.21 22.11
N ILE A 411 6.57 -6.20 21.81
CA ILE A 411 6.05 -5.93 20.47
C ILE A 411 5.61 -4.47 20.42
N THR A 412 6.11 -3.71 19.44
CA THR A 412 5.95 -2.27 19.42
C THR A 412 5.57 -1.74 18.05
N THR A 413 4.99 -0.54 18.02
CA THR A 413 4.83 0.28 16.81
C THR A 413 6.09 1.07 16.52
N GLY A 414 6.16 1.71 15.33
CA GLY A 414 7.29 2.56 14.95
C GLY A 414 8.23 1.93 13.95
N SER A 415 7.77 0.90 13.24
CA SER A 415 8.55 0.26 12.18
C SER A 415 8.80 1.15 10.96
N GLN A 416 8.11 2.29 10.86
CA GLN A 416 8.24 3.29 9.80
C GLN A 416 8.99 4.57 10.25
N GLY A 417 9.48 4.60 11.49
CA GLY A 417 10.23 5.74 12.02
C GLY A 417 9.37 6.94 12.40
N GLU A 418 8.06 6.76 12.50
CA GLU A 418 7.11 7.84 12.81
C GLU A 418 7.51 8.52 14.14
N PRO A 419 7.57 9.87 14.21
CA PRO A 419 8.16 10.60 15.33
C PRO A 419 7.53 10.31 16.70
N MET A 420 6.21 10.08 16.74
CA MET A 420 5.47 9.82 17.98
C MET A 420 5.28 8.33 18.30
N SER A 421 5.83 7.45 17.48
CA SER A 421 5.72 6.00 17.67
C SER A 421 6.51 5.50 18.88
N ALA A 422 6.15 4.31 19.37
CA ALA A 422 6.77 3.78 20.56
C ALA A 422 8.27 3.48 20.36
N LEU A 423 8.68 2.89 19.21
CA LEU A 423 10.08 2.61 18.94
C LEU A 423 10.91 3.89 18.80
N THR A 424 10.42 4.90 18.07
CA THR A 424 11.10 6.19 17.91
C THR A 424 11.32 6.85 19.27
N ARG A 425 10.30 6.87 20.12
CA ARG A 425 10.43 7.39 21.49
C ARG A 425 11.43 6.60 22.33
N MET A 426 11.57 5.29 22.15
CA MET A 426 12.63 4.49 22.78
C MET A 426 14.00 4.89 22.24
N ALA A 427 14.16 5.05 20.93
CA ALA A 427 15.39 5.44 20.27
C ALA A 427 15.90 6.81 20.77
N PHE A 428 14.99 7.77 20.99
CA PHE A 428 15.34 9.11 21.47
C PHE A 428 15.27 9.28 23.00
N ALA A 429 15.11 8.18 23.78
CA ALA A 429 14.97 8.17 25.25
C ALA A 429 13.76 8.97 25.78
N ASP A 430 12.71 9.11 25.01
CA ASP A 430 11.46 9.79 25.39
C ASP A 430 10.35 8.80 25.80
N HIS A 431 10.63 7.49 25.78
CA HIS A 431 9.66 6.49 26.19
C HIS A 431 9.59 6.35 27.70
N ARG A 432 8.41 6.58 28.30
CA ARG A 432 8.24 6.69 29.76
C ARG A 432 8.59 5.44 30.57
N GLN A 433 8.46 4.24 29.97
CA GLN A 433 8.53 2.96 30.68
C GLN A 433 9.67 2.06 30.21
N VAL A 434 10.22 2.30 29.01
CA VAL A 434 11.21 1.44 28.39
C VAL A 434 12.44 2.25 28.00
N ALA A 435 13.55 1.99 28.65
CA ALA A 435 14.87 2.43 28.23
C ALA A 435 15.55 1.29 27.46
N VAL A 436 16.27 1.64 26.39
CA VAL A 436 16.98 0.68 25.51
C VAL A 436 18.49 0.88 25.60
N GLY A 437 19.26 -0.18 25.37
CA GLY A 437 20.72 -0.18 25.45
C GLY A 437 21.35 -1.51 25.04
N GLU A 438 22.58 -1.78 25.51
CA GLU A 438 23.41 -2.93 25.09
C GLU A 438 22.77 -4.30 25.34
N ASP A 439 21.87 -4.43 26.33
CA ASP A 439 21.17 -5.68 26.63
C ASP A 439 19.92 -5.89 25.76
N ASP A 440 19.71 -5.09 24.74
CA ASP A 440 18.52 -5.17 23.88
C ASP A 440 18.89 -5.60 22.46
N MET A 441 18.12 -6.52 21.91
CA MET A 441 18.08 -6.84 20.50
C MET A 441 16.80 -6.29 19.93
N ILE A 442 16.91 -5.38 18.96
CA ILE A 442 15.78 -4.72 18.32
C ILE A 442 15.61 -5.26 16.91
N ILE A 443 14.43 -5.78 16.60
CA ILE A 443 14.10 -6.33 15.29
C ILE A 443 13.05 -5.41 14.65
N ILE A 444 13.40 -4.77 13.53
CA ILE A 444 12.46 -4.00 12.71
C ILE A 444 11.91 -4.93 11.65
N SER A 445 10.74 -5.51 11.93
CA SER A 445 10.06 -6.51 11.09
C SER A 445 9.08 -5.83 10.12
N ALA A 446 9.61 -4.88 9.37
CA ALA A 446 8.92 -4.14 8.32
C ALA A 446 9.92 -3.65 7.28
N ARG A 447 9.43 -3.37 6.07
CA ARG A 447 10.15 -2.60 5.06
C ARG A 447 9.69 -1.15 5.14
N PRO A 448 10.58 -0.17 4.99
CA PRO A 448 10.16 1.23 4.84
C PRO A 448 9.19 1.38 3.67
N ILE A 449 8.07 2.06 3.91
CA ILE A 449 7.19 2.55 2.85
C ILE A 449 7.98 3.59 2.06
N PRO A 450 7.87 3.66 0.72
CA PRO A 450 8.55 4.67 -0.07
C PRO A 450 8.36 6.09 0.51
N GLY A 451 9.48 6.79 0.77
CA GLY A 451 9.51 8.08 1.47
C GLY A 451 9.89 8.01 2.95
N ASN A 452 9.79 6.85 3.61
CA ASN A 452 10.11 6.70 5.04
C ASN A 452 11.54 6.20 5.30
N GLU A 453 12.33 5.95 4.26
CA GLU A 453 13.68 5.34 4.38
C GLU A 453 14.58 6.15 5.29
N LYS A 454 14.55 7.47 5.19
CA LYS A 454 15.36 8.38 6.00
C LYS A 454 14.94 8.37 7.47
N MET A 455 13.64 8.40 7.74
CA MET A 455 13.10 8.35 9.11
C MET A 455 13.48 7.02 9.79
N VAL A 456 13.31 5.90 9.11
CA VAL A 456 13.70 4.58 9.61
C VAL A 456 15.21 4.52 9.84
N GLY A 457 16.02 5.01 8.90
CA GLY A 457 17.47 5.11 9.02
C GLY A 457 17.90 5.89 10.25
N THR A 458 17.28 7.05 10.52
CA THR A 458 17.54 7.87 11.70
C THR A 458 17.23 7.11 13.00
N VAL A 459 16.12 6.38 13.06
CA VAL A 459 15.77 5.57 14.25
C VAL A 459 16.79 4.43 14.45
N VAL A 460 17.21 3.75 13.38
CA VAL A 460 18.26 2.70 13.44
C VAL A 460 19.57 3.27 14.00
N ASP A 461 20.02 4.43 13.49
CA ASP A 461 21.24 5.08 13.94
C ASP A 461 21.18 5.45 15.43
N GLU A 462 20.08 6.01 15.91
CA GLU A 462 19.89 6.35 17.33
C GLU A 462 19.87 5.11 18.23
N LEU A 463 19.28 3.99 17.79
CA LEU A 463 19.33 2.72 18.51
C LEU A 463 20.76 2.15 18.58
N LEU A 464 21.50 2.20 17.47
CA LEU A 464 22.91 1.77 17.43
C LEU A 464 23.81 2.64 18.32
N LYS A 465 23.61 3.96 18.36
CA LYS A 465 24.31 4.86 19.29
C LYS A 465 24.09 4.50 20.76
N ARG A 466 22.96 3.88 21.09
CA ARG A 466 22.67 3.37 22.45
C ARG A 466 23.26 2.00 22.75
N GLY A 467 23.99 1.39 21.79
CA GLY A 467 24.59 0.07 21.93
C GLY A 467 23.63 -1.10 21.67
N CYS A 468 22.42 -0.84 21.16
CA CYS A 468 21.49 -1.90 20.84
C CYS A 468 22.00 -2.78 19.69
N ASP A 469 21.66 -4.07 19.72
CA ASP A 469 21.83 -4.99 18.59
C ASP A 469 20.61 -4.86 17.67
N VAL A 470 20.77 -4.16 16.52
CA VAL A 470 19.64 -3.84 15.63
C VAL A 470 19.63 -4.75 14.41
N VAL A 471 18.50 -5.40 14.17
CA VAL A 471 18.21 -6.30 13.05
C VAL A 471 17.09 -5.70 12.20
N TYR A 472 17.34 -5.54 10.91
CA TYR A 472 16.35 -5.00 9.96
C TYR A 472 16.45 -5.69 8.60
N GLU A 473 15.51 -5.40 7.70
CA GLU A 473 15.24 -6.17 6.47
C GLU A 473 16.47 -6.38 5.58
N SER A 474 17.37 -5.40 5.46
CA SER A 474 18.56 -5.55 4.62
C SER A 474 19.57 -6.60 5.14
N MET A 475 19.43 -7.01 6.41
CA MET A 475 20.32 -7.98 7.06
C MET A 475 19.70 -9.39 7.15
N TYR A 476 18.39 -9.48 7.33
CA TYR A 476 17.67 -10.72 7.58
C TYR A 476 16.30 -10.71 6.93
N GLU A 477 15.77 -11.88 6.54
CA GLU A 477 14.41 -12.04 6.03
C GLU A 477 13.37 -11.92 7.18
N VAL A 478 13.27 -10.74 7.80
CA VAL A 478 12.34 -10.45 8.90
C VAL A 478 11.00 -9.90 8.43
N HIS A 479 10.85 -9.65 7.14
CA HIS A 479 9.64 -9.12 6.52
C HIS A 479 9.35 -9.76 5.18
N VAL A 480 8.07 -9.95 4.88
CA VAL A 480 7.56 -10.37 3.57
C VAL A 480 6.47 -9.38 3.16
N SER A 481 6.50 -8.94 1.90
CA SER A 481 5.49 -8.04 1.35
C SER A 481 4.10 -8.67 1.35
N GLY A 482 3.08 -7.85 1.51
CA GLY A 482 1.68 -8.24 1.31
C GLY A 482 1.21 -8.21 -0.14
N HIS A 483 2.04 -7.67 -1.07
CA HIS A 483 1.64 -7.39 -2.46
C HIS A 483 2.32 -8.33 -3.44
N ALA A 484 1.61 -8.62 -4.54
CA ALA A 484 1.99 -9.53 -5.60
C ALA A 484 3.16 -9.02 -6.43
N CYS A 485 4.16 -9.89 -6.68
CA CYS A 485 5.23 -9.66 -7.66
C CYS A 485 4.79 -10.06 -9.08
N GLN A 486 5.63 -9.83 -10.09
CA GLN A 486 5.28 -9.96 -11.51
C GLN A 486 4.65 -11.29 -11.91
N GLU A 487 5.15 -12.43 -11.40
CA GLU A 487 4.60 -13.74 -11.78
C GLU A 487 3.21 -13.99 -11.17
N GLU A 488 2.93 -13.41 -10.01
CA GLU A 488 1.61 -13.46 -9.39
C GLU A 488 0.61 -12.56 -10.14
N LEU A 489 1.05 -11.37 -10.58
CA LEU A 489 0.26 -10.48 -11.42
C LEU A 489 -0.11 -11.15 -12.76
N LYS A 490 0.87 -11.82 -13.39
CA LYS A 490 0.63 -12.62 -14.60
C LYS A 490 -0.38 -13.75 -14.35
N LEU A 491 -0.29 -14.41 -13.20
CA LEU A 491 -1.20 -15.50 -12.88
C LEU A 491 -2.66 -15.00 -12.77
N ILE A 492 -2.92 -13.92 -12.04
CA ILE A 492 -4.26 -13.33 -11.96
C ILE A 492 -4.77 -12.88 -13.34
N GLN A 493 -3.92 -12.21 -14.12
CA GLN A 493 -4.24 -11.82 -15.49
C GLN A 493 -4.61 -13.04 -16.37
N ALA A 494 -3.86 -14.14 -16.27
CA ALA A 494 -4.11 -15.36 -17.03
C ALA A 494 -5.39 -16.09 -16.58
N LEU A 495 -5.70 -16.09 -15.30
CA LEU A 495 -6.89 -16.73 -14.75
C LEU A 495 -8.16 -15.94 -15.11
N THR A 496 -8.15 -14.63 -14.95
CA THR A 496 -9.31 -13.76 -15.19
C THR A 496 -9.56 -13.47 -16.66
N LYS A 497 -8.54 -13.50 -17.52
CA LYS A 497 -8.62 -13.23 -18.97
C LYS A 497 -9.46 -11.99 -19.30
N PRO A 498 -9.19 -10.84 -18.70
CA PRO A 498 -10.06 -9.69 -18.79
C PRO A 498 -10.03 -9.08 -20.19
N LYS A 499 -11.16 -8.49 -20.61
CA LYS A 499 -11.20 -7.72 -21.86
C LYS A 499 -10.44 -6.41 -21.73
N TYR A 500 -10.59 -5.71 -20.61
CA TYR A 500 -9.92 -4.45 -20.29
C TYR A 500 -9.15 -4.57 -18.99
N PHE A 501 -8.10 -3.75 -18.86
CA PHE A 501 -7.24 -3.73 -17.68
C PHE A 501 -6.93 -2.32 -17.23
N ILE A 502 -7.01 -2.09 -15.91
CA ILE A 502 -6.60 -0.85 -15.25
C ILE A 502 -5.71 -1.22 -14.07
N PRO A 503 -4.40 -0.95 -14.13
CA PRO A 503 -3.53 -1.09 -12.96
C PRO A 503 -3.90 -0.04 -11.91
N VAL A 504 -4.03 -0.44 -10.66
CA VAL A 504 -4.37 0.43 -9.53
C VAL A 504 -3.36 0.25 -8.39
N HIS A 505 -3.46 1.07 -7.34
CA HIS A 505 -2.64 0.99 -6.13
C HIS A 505 -1.14 1.08 -6.43
N GLY A 506 -0.66 2.25 -6.86
CA GLY A 506 0.75 2.45 -7.16
C GLY A 506 1.05 3.80 -7.80
N GLU A 507 2.30 4.21 -7.67
CA GLU A 507 2.86 5.35 -8.40
C GLU A 507 2.96 5.05 -9.90
N GLN A 508 3.16 6.08 -10.72
CA GLN A 508 3.23 5.97 -12.18
C GLN A 508 4.21 4.91 -12.68
N LYS A 509 5.35 4.72 -11.99
CA LYS A 509 6.32 3.66 -12.34
C LYS A 509 5.72 2.26 -12.18
N HIS A 510 4.95 2.03 -11.10
CA HIS A 510 4.30 0.75 -10.82
C HIS A 510 3.17 0.47 -11.82
N LEU A 511 2.31 1.46 -12.06
CA LEU A 511 1.18 1.34 -13.01
C LEU A 511 1.66 1.04 -14.43
N ARG A 512 2.69 1.77 -14.90
CA ARG A 512 3.28 1.54 -16.24
C ARG A 512 3.97 0.18 -16.34
N LYS A 513 4.64 -0.24 -15.28
CA LYS A 513 5.29 -1.55 -15.26
C LYS A 513 4.26 -2.67 -15.33
N HIS A 514 3.17 -2.56 -14.56
CA HIS A 514 2.08 -3.54 -14.57
C HIS A 514 1.37 -3.59 -15.94
N ALA A 515 1.10 -2.43 -16.54
CA ALA A 515 0.60 -2.37 -17.90
C ALA A 515 1.53 -3.07 -18.90
N GLY A 516 2.87 -2.87 -18.78
CA GLY A 516 3.87 -3.58 -19.57
C GLY A 516 3.86 -5.09 -19.37
N VAL A 517 3.57 -5.57 -18.14
CA VAL A 517 3.37 -7.00 -17.87
C VAL A 517 2.15 -7.53 -18.64
N ALA A 518 1.01 -6.82 -18.60
CA ALA A 518 -0.19 -7.22 -19.35
C ALA A 518 0.05 -7.26 -20.88
N VAL A 519 0.74 -6.25 -21.42
CA VAL A 519 1.13 -6.24 -22.86
C VAL A 519 2.04 -7.43 -23.19
N SER A 520 2.99 -7.77 -22.32
CA SER A 520 3.87 -8.94 -22.54
C SER A 520 3.13 -10.27 -22.57
N MET A 521 1.93 -10.33 -21.97
CA MET A 521 1.03 -11.47 -22.01
C MET A 521 0.08 -11.48 -23.21
N GLY A 522 0.17 -10.48 -24.10
CA GLY A 522 -0.61 -10.37 -25.33
C GLY A 522 -1.86 -9.49 -25.21
N MET A 523 -2.05 -8.75 -24.14
CA MET A 523 -3.14 -7.78 -24.05
C MET A 523 -2.88 -6.60 -24.97
N PRO A 524 -3.83 -6.21 -25.85
CA PRO A 524 -3.69 -5.03 -26.69
C PRO A 524 -3.52 -3.76 -25.84
N PRO A 525 -2.55 -2.88 -26.16
CA PRO A 525 -2.33 -1.65 -25.41
C PRO A 525 -3.56 -0.74 -25.32
N GLU A 526 -4.41 -0.73 -26.34
CA GLU A 526 -5.67 0.02 -26.39
C GLU A 526 -6.74 -0.48 -25.39
N ASN A 527 -6.57 -1.69 -24.86
CA ASN A 527 -7.42 -2.26 -23.82
C ASN A 527 -6.89 -1.99 -22.39
N ILE A 528 -5.81 -1.22 -22.27
CA ILE A 528 -5.21 -0.85 -20.99
C ILE A 528 -5.38 0.65 -20.76
N PHE A 529 -5.89 1.03 -19.60
CA PHE A 529 -5.98 2.44 -19.21
C PHE A 529 -5.09 2.69 -17.99
N ILE A 530 -4.23 3.70 -18.09
CA ILE A 530 -3.42 4.22 -16.97
C ILE A 530 -3.90 5.62 -16.69
N GLY A 531 -4.54 5.81 -15.55
CA GLY A 531 -5.15 7.07 -15.14
C GLY A 531 -4.41 7.80 -14.03
N ASP A 532 -4.98 8.93 -13.66
CA ASP A 532 -4.61 9.74 -12.52
C ASP A 532 -5.80 9.94 -11.57
N VAL A 533 -5.55 10.56 -10.41
CA VAL A 533 -6.62 10.96 -9.49
C VAL A 533 -7.53 11.98 -10.19
N GLY A 534 -8.83 11.71 -10.19
CA GLY A 534 -9.84 12.48 -10.92
C GLY A 534 -10.27 11.85 -12.24
N SER A 535 -9.50 10.92 -12.78
CA SER A 535 -9.84 10.27 -14.06
C SER A 535 -11.16 9.51 -13.99
N VAL A 536 -11.90 9.56 -15.10
CA VAL A 536 -13.17 8.85 -15.28
C VAL A 536 -13.09 8.00 -16.53
N VAL A 537 -13.47 6.73 -16.42
CA VAL A 537 -13.46 5.78 -17.54
C VAL A 537 -14.85 5.17 -17.70
N GLU A 538 -15.40 5.23 -18.90
CA GLU A 538 -16.61 4.50 -19.29
C GLU A 538 -16.21 3.17 -19.93
N ILE A 539 -16.71 2.09 -19.36
CA ILE A 539 -16.43 0.71 -19.77
C ILE A 539 -17.71 0.10 -20.33
N HIS A 540 -17.65 -0.32 -21.56
CA HIS A 540 -18.72 -0.97 -22.29
C HIS A 540 -18.21 -2.29 -22.87
N GLU A 541 -19.12 -3.18 -23.22
CA GLU A 541 -18.74 -4.44 -23.87
C GLU A 541 -17.84 -4.21 -25.12
N ASP A 542 -18.10 -3.16 -25.90
CA ASP A 542 -17.40 -2.93 -27.18
C ASP A 542 -16.24 -1.91 -27.10
N TYR A 543 -16.16 -1.08 -26.03
CA TYR A 543 -15.13 -0.05 -25.87
C TYR A 543 -14.85 0.30 -24.42
N MET A 544 -13.67 0.82 -24.18
CA MET A 544 -13.28 1.54 -22.98
C MET A 544 -12.80 2.92 -23.39
N LYS A 545 -13.30 3.99 -22.78
CA LYS A 545 -12.92 5.37 -23.12
C LYS A 545 -12.85 6.26 -21.89
N GLN A 546 -11.89 7.16 -21.88
CA GLN A 546 -11.80 8.22 -20.90
C GLN A 546 -12.90 9.26 -21.14
N LEU A 547 -13.52 9.70 -20.05
CA LEU A 547 -14.44 10.83 -20.00
C LEU A 547 -13.71 12.04 -19.37
N PRO A 548 -14.33 13.23 -19.40
CA PRO A 548 -13.78 14.37 -18.67
C PRO A 548 -13.59 14.05 -17.18
N ASP A 549 -12.46 14.49 -16.63
CA ASP A 549 -12.09 14.27 -15.24
C ASP A 549 -13.09 14.97 -14.29
N VAL A 550 -13.19 14.45 -13.09
CA VAL A 550 -14.00 15.03 -12.01
C VAL A 550 -13.12 15.69 -10.96
N GLN A 551 -13.75 16.56 -10.15
CA GLN A 551 -13.06 17.16 -9.02
C GLN A 551 -12.65 16.05 -8.04
N ALA A 552 -11.35 15.92 -7.83
CA ALA A 552 -10.70 15.01 -6.90
C ALA A 552 -9.37 15.64 -6.45
N GLY A 553 -8.71 15.05 -5.48
CA GLY A 553 -7.41 15.53 -5.00
C GLY A 553 -7.17 15.18 -3.54
N ALA A 554 -6.25 15.91 -2.92
CA ALA A 554 -5.81 15.70 -1.55
C ALA A 554 -6.34 16.83 -0.65
N VAL A 555 -6.87 16.45 0.50
CA VAL A 555 -7.28 17.35 1.58
C VAL A 555 -6.46 17.03 2.81
N MET A 556 -5.77 18.01 3.37
CA MET A 556 -4.90 17.84 4.53
C MET A 556 -5.70 17.88 5.83
N VAL A 557 -5.32 17.03 6.77
CA VAL A 557 -5.89 16.96 8.13
C VAL A 557 -4.79 17.37 9.10
N ASP A 558 -5.08 18.36 9.95
CA ASP A 558 -4.20 18.86 11.01
C ASP A 558 -5.01 18.94 12.30
N GLY A 559 -4.84 17.99 13.20
CA GLY A 559 -5.62 17.86 14.42
C GLY A 559 -7.12 17.77 14.16
N LEU A 560 -7.86 18.82 14.51
CA LEU A 560 -9.30 18.91 14.27
C LEU A 560 -9.65 19.62 12.96
N GLY A 561 -8.68 20.29 12.31
CA GLY A 561 -8.83 21.02 11.05
C GLY A 561 -8.81 20.06 9.85
N VAL A 562 -9.74 20.24 8.93
CA VAL A 562 -9.84 19.44 7.70
C VAL A 562 -9.91 20.38 6.51
N GLY A 563 -8.85 20.43 5.72
CA GLY A 563 -8.76 21.30 4.54
C GLY A 563 -8.40 22.77 4.84
N ASP A 564 -8.07 23.10 6.08
CA ASP A 564 -7.70 24.45 6.49
C ASP A 564 -6.23 24.79 6.17
N VAL A 565 -5.42 23.79 5.89
CA VAL A 565 -4.01 23.92 5.55
C VAL A 565 -3.82 23.84 4.03
N GLY A 566 -3.37 24.94 3.45
CA GLY A 566 -3.02 25.03 2.04
C GLY A 566 -1.50 25.10 1.83
N SER A 567 -1.06 25.14 0.55
CA SER A 567 0.35 25.19 0.15
C SER A 567 1.13 26.36 0.76
N ILE A 568 0.47 27.50 1.00
CA ILE A 568 1.11 28.67 1.64
C ILE A 568 1.47 28.34 3.09
N VAL A 569 0.54 27.74 3.84
CA VAL A 569 0.76 27.38 5.25
C VAL A 569 1.86 26.32 5.36
N LEU A 570 1.88 25.32 4.47
CA LEU A 570 2.95 24.31 4.45
C LEU A 570 4.31 24.93 4.16
N ARG A 571 4.41 25.82 3.17
CA ARG A 571 5.65 26.55 2.87
C ARG A 571 6.15 27.33 4.08
N ASP A 572 5.24 28.06 4.74
CA ASP A 572 5.60 28.85 5.90
C ASP A 572 6.03 27.96 7.10
N ARG A 573 5.36 26.81 7.31
CA ARG A 573 5.78 25.81 8.29
C ARG A 573 7.16 25.22 7.97
N LYS A 574 7.46 24.95 6.70
CA LYS A 574 8.76 24.47 6.26
C LYS A 574 9.86 25.48 6.57
N HIS A 575 9.66 26.77 6.24
CA HIS A 575 10.60 27.85 6.61
C HIS A 575 10.80 27.94 8.11
N LEU A 576 9.72 27.85 8.91
CA LEU A 576 9.82 27.86 10.37
C LEU A 576 10.57 26.63 10.91
N ALA A 577 10.43 25.45 10.28
CA ALA A 577 11.14 24.24 10.68
C ALA A 577 12.63 24.29 10.34
N GLU A 578 13.00 24.94 9.23
CA GLU A 578 14.40 25.09 8.79
C GLU A 578 15.11 26.24 9.52
N ASP A 579 14.46 27.39 9.67
CA ASP A 579 15.05 28.62 10.19
C ASP A 579 14.78 28.85 11.69
N GLY A 580 13.81 28.15 12.26
CA GLY A 580 13.33 28.35 13.63
C GLY A 580 12.46 29.60 13.79
N LEU A 581 12.04 29.85 15.03
CA LEU A 581 11.19 30.99 15.40
C LEU A 581 11.73 31.70 16.64
N ILE A 582 11.87 33.01 16.56
CA ILE A 582 12.21 33.86 17.71
C ILE A 582 11.05 34.80 17.95
N ILE A 583 10.49 34.75 19.14
CA ILE A 583 9.41 35.67 19.58
C ILE A 583 10.01 36.62 20.59
N ALA A 584 9.97 37.93 20.29
CA ALA A 584 10.32 38.98 21.23
C ALA A 584 9.06 39.70 21.73
N VAL A 585 8.75 39.59 23.00
CA VAL A 585 7.60 40.21 23.64
C VAL A 585 8.02 41.45 24.39
N CYS A 586 7.48 42.64 24.01
CA CYS A 586 7.76 43.90 24.68
C CYS A 586 6.44 44.57 25.10
N THR A 587 6.43 45.17 26.28
CA THR A 587 5.36 46.06 26.72
C THR A 587 5.76 47.50 26.42
N ILE A 588 4.93 48.21 25.65
CA ILE A 588 5.20 49.61 25.24
C ILE A 588 4.12 50.52 25.83
N GLU A 589 4.55 51.62 26.46
CA GLU A 589 3.66 52.65 26.97
C GLU A 589 3.05 53.45 25.80
N ALA A 590 1.72 53.45 25.69
CA ALA A 590 1.01 54.00 24.54
C ALA A 590 1.22 55.49 24.32
N GLY A 591 1.48 56.26 25.39
CA GLY A 591 1.65 57.72 25.32
C GLY A 591 3.05 58.18 24.94
N SER A 592 4.10 57.47 25.35
CA SER A 592 5.50 57.83 25.17
C SER A 592 6.26 56.97 24.15
N GLY A 593 5.72 55.85 23.77
CA GLY A 593 6.39 54.86 22.90
C GLY A 593 7.58 54.16 23.59
N ARG A 594 7.76 54.30 24.89
CA ARG A 594 8.86 53.70 25.64
C ARG A 594 8.57 52.24 25.96
N VAL A 595 9.57 51.36 25.83
CA VAL A 595 9.50 49.98 26.33
C VAL A 595 9.51 50.01 27.86
N VAL A 596 8.45 49.51 28.48
CA VAL A 596 8.24 49.47 29.94
C VAL A 596 8.70 48.12 30.52
N SER A 597 8.60 47.07 29.75
CA SER A 597 9.03 45.71 30.12
C SER A 597 9.40 44.91 28.87
N GLY A 598 10.37 43.99 29.00
CA GLY A 598 10.90 43.20 27.90
C GLY A 598 12.17 43.79 27.25
N PRO A 599 12.67 43.22 26.14
CA PRO A 599 12.07 42.11 25.45
C PRO A 599 12.27 40.77 26.18
N ASP A 600 11.17 40.03 26.39
CA ASP A 600 11.25 38.62 26.74
C ASP A 600 11.40 37.82 25.43
N ILE A 601 12.49 37.06 25.30
CA ILE A 601 12.82 36.34 24.06
C ILE A 601 12.53 34.87 24.28
N VAL A 602 11.67 34.31 23.43
CA VAL A 602 11.41 32.87 23.33
C VAL A 602 11.90 32.39 21.98
N SER A 603 12.77 31.39 21.96
CA SER A 603 13.22 30.69 20.72
C SER A 603 12.72 29.25 20.68
N ARG A 604 12.36 28.81 19.53
CA ARG A 604 11.91 27.43 19.25
C ARG A 604 12.68 26.89 18.05
#